data_dcd485a6a36872938c5195882252a183
#
_entry.id   dcd485a6a36872938c5195882252a183
#
_cell.length_a   1.000
_cell.length_b   1.000
_cell.length_c   1.000
_cell.angle_alpha   90.00
_cell.angle_beta   90.00
_cell.angle_gamma   90.00
#
_symmetry.space_group_name_H-M   'P 1'
#
loop_
_entity.id
_entity.type
_entity.pdbx_description
1 polymer ?
#
loop_
_entity_poly.entity_id
_entity_poly.type
_entity_poly.pdbx_seq_one_letter_code
_entity_poly.pdbx_strand_id
1 'polypeptide(L)'
;MKHIQDFRVPRMDTYPEKRVELHMHTKMSEMDSVVDIETIVKRASDWGHPAIAITDHGVVQAFPIANHTKGLRKDFKIIYGVEGYFVDDLKDLVKNSRNQSLDSEYVVFDIETTGLSKKHNKIIEIGAVKVKDGEVVDTFSEFINPGVPIPYQIEQLTSINDDMVKDAPMFDVIVPRFVEFCGDDIVVAHNASFDTGFVRMNAEELGLKFDNTVLDTMTLSHILLPELGKFTLDRVCKELKVVNAHHHRAIDDAEATAKVFFKLLDMLKERDVKTMDDLNVLGSTSPDAIKKDKTYHGIILAKNEIGRVNLYRLISESHLTYFARRPRMPMSLINKYREGLIIGSACEAGELFRAIVDDASDEEIVRLVNWFDYLEIQPLGNNEFCLLYTSDAADE
;
A
#
# COMPACT_ATOMS: atom_id res chain seq x y z
N MET A 1 18.40 -48.07 -33.00
CA MET A 1 18.04 -46.92 -32.13
C MET A 1 19.25 -46.63 -31.25
N LYS A 2 19.88 -45.44 -31.38
CA LYS A 2 20.95 -45.08 -30.45
C LYS A 2 20.28 -44.79 -29.11
N HIS A 3 20.70 -45.46 -28.05
CA HIS A 3 20.28 -45.14 -26.66
C HIS A 3 20.74 -43.70 -26.37
N ILE A 4 19.78 -42.79 -26.20
CA ILE A 4 20.02 -41.44 -25.68
C ILE A 4 20.31 -41.65 -24.19
N GLN A 5 21.57 -41.48 -23.79
CA GLN A 5 21.96 -41.56 -22.40
C GLN A 5 21.56 -40.26 -21.71
N ASP A 6 20.75 -40.35 -20.65
CA ASP A 6 20.34 -39.20 -19.86
C ASP A 6 21.47 -38.77 -18.91
N PHE A 7 22.10 -37.64 -19.19
CA PHE A 7 23.21 -37.09 -18.40
C PHE A 7 22.72 -36.10 -17.30
N ARG A 8 21.40 -36.02 -17.07
CA ARG A 8 20.89 -35.14 -16.01
C ARG A 8 21.29 -35.68 -14.66
N VAL A 9 22.08 -34.90 -13.92
CA VAL A 9 22.38 -35.16 -12.51
C VAL A 9 21.14 -34.76 -11.68
N PRO A 10 20.57 -35.71 -10.89
CA PRO A 10 19.46 -35.33 -10.00
C PRO A 10 19.91 -34.22 -9.06
N ARG A 11 19.21 -33.11 -9.02
CA ARG A 11 19.44 -32.07 -8.02
C ARG A 11 18.99 -32.64 -6.66
N MET A 12 19.90 -32.64 -5.69
CA MET A 12 19.62 -33.06 -4.33
C MET A 12 19.96 -31.90 -3.39
N ASP A 13 19.11 -31.67 -2.40
CA ASP A 13 19.49 -30.84 -1.27
C ASP A 13 20.33 -31.65 -0.32
N THR A 14 21.64 -31.38 -0.31
CA THR A 14 22.63 -32.06 0.54
C THR A 14 22.99 -31.25 1.78
N TYR A 15 22.38 -30.08 1.99
CA TYR A 15 22.67 -29.28 3.17
C TYR A 15 22.18 -29.99 4.44
N PRO A 16 23.02 -30.10 5.47
CA PRO A 16 22.70 -30.91 6.66
C PRO A 16 21.55 -30.36 7.48
N GLU A 17 21.44 -29.05 7.56
CA GLU A 17 20.34 -28.36 8.26
C GLU A 17 19.21 -28.03 7.28
N LYS A 18 18.04 -28.62 7.53
CA LYS A 18 16.86 -28.47 6.65
C LYS A 18 15.92 -27.42 7.18
N ARG A 19 15.57 -26.45 6.32
CA ARG A 19 14.53 -25.47 6.62
C ARG A 19 13.13 -26.04 6.36
N VAL A 20 12.12 -25.38 6.92
CA VAL A 20 10.71 -25.53 6.51
C VAL A 20 10.42 -24.47 5.44
N GLU A 21 9.94 -24.90 4.27
CA GLU A 21 9.46 -23.97 3.26
C GLU A 21 8.04 -23.56 3.62
N LEU A 22 7.83 -22.24 3.82
CA LEU A 22 6.53 -21.68 4.24
C LEU A 22 5.79 -20.97 3.11
N HIS A 23 6.43 -20.78 1.94
CA HIS A 23 5.88 -20.06 0.81
C HIS A 23 6.17 -20.83 -0.49
N MET A 24 5.25 -21.69 -0.90
CA MET A 24 5.43 -22.57 -2.06
C MET A 24 4.15 -22.67 -2.90
N HIS A 25 4.31 -22.52 -4.20
CA HIS A 25 3.24 -22.58 -5.18
C HIS A 25 3.27 -23.89 -5.96
N THR A 26 2.09 -24.47 -6.20
CA THR A 26 1.89 -25.60 -7.09
C THR A 26 1.32 -25.13 -8.43
N LYS A 27 1.16 -26.04 -9.39
CA LYS A 27 0.48 -25.77 -10.66
C LYS A 27 -1.00 -25.34 -10.50
N MET A 28 -1.53 -25.31 -9.28
CA MET A 28 -2.87 -24.78 -8.98
C MET A 28 -2.83 -23.25 -8.79
N SER A 29 -1.66 -22.66 -8.57
CA SER A 29 -1.45 -21.22 -8.64
C SER A 29 -1.42 -20.78 -10.09
N GLU A 30 -2.41 -19.98 -10.49
CA GLU A 30 -2.54 -19.51 -11.86
C GLU A 30 -1.33 -18.69 -12.31
N MET A 31 -0.69 -19.11 -13.42
CA MET A 31 0.44 -18.46 -14.07
C MET A 31 1.74 -18.32 -13.22
N ASP A 32 1.82 -18.98 -12.07
CA ASP A 32 2.94 -18.79 -11.14
C ASP A 32 3.82 -20.03 -10.97
N SER A 33 3.27 -21.24 -11.07
CA SER A 33 4.04 -22.48 -10.92
C SER A 33 3.60 -23.57 -11.89
N VAL A 34 4.56 -24.44 -12.24
CA VAL A 34 4.33 -25.66 -13.05
C VAL A 34 4.49 -26.94 -12.23
N VAL A 35 4.82 -26.82 -10.94
CA VAL A 35 5.17 -27.95 -10.10
C VAL A 35 3.92 -28.71 -9.63
N ASP A 36 3.95 -30.04 -9.81
CA ASP A 36 2.90 -30.91 -9.29
C ASP A 36 3.04 -31.13 -7.78
N ILE A 37 1.91 -31.02 -7.06
CA ILE A 37 1.91 -31.09 -5.59
C ILE A 37 2.46 -32.42 -5.05
N GLU A 38 2.07 -33.56 -5.64
CA GLU A 38 2.55 -34.86 -5.20
C GLU A 38 4.06 -34.99 -5.36
N THR A 39 4.60 -34.45 -6.48
CA THR A 39 6.02 -34.46 -6.79
C THR A 39 6.83 -33.61 -5.80
N ILE A 40 6.38 -32.39 -5.48
CA ILE A 40 7.13 -31.50 -4.59
C ILE A 40 7.08 -31.99 -3.14
N VAL A 41 5.94 -32.47 -2.67
CA VAL A 41 5.79 -33.00 -1.30
C VAL A 41 6.65 -34.24 -1.10
N LYS A 42 6.67 -35.18 -2.06
CA LYS A 42 7.57 -36.35 -2.02
C LYS A 42 9.03 -35.92 -2.01
N ARG A 43 9.41 -35.01 -2.88
CA ARG A 43 10.79 -34.51 -2.97
C ARG A 43 11.25 -33.84 -1.67
N ALA A 44 10.43 -32.98 -1.07
CA ALA A 44 10.73 -32.37 0.21
C ALA A 44 10.92 -33.42 1.33
N SER A 45 10.04 -34.43 1.36
CA SER A 45 10.15 -35.55 2.27
C SER A 45 11.46 -36.34 2.04
N ASP A 46 11.78 -36.70 0.79
CA ASP A 46 12.99 -37.50 0.44
C ASP A 46 14.29 -36.71 0.73
N TRP A 47 14.27 -35.39 0.58
CA TRP A 47 15.42 -34.54 0.92
C TRP A 47 15.62 -34.31 2.41
N GLY A 48 14.70 -34.78 3.24
CA GLY A 48 14.84 -34.69 4.69
C GLY A 48 14.27 -33.44 5.33
N HIS A 49 13.52 -32.59 4.59
CA HIS A 49 12.84 -31.46 5.20
C HIS A 49 11.83 -31.92 6.26
N PRO A 50 11.68 -31.20 7.38
CA PRO A 50 10.70 -31.57 8.42
C PRO A 50 9.28 -31.30 8.01
N ALA A 51 9.05 -30.27 7.17
CA ALA A 51 7.74 -29.89 6.67
C ALA A 51 7.85 -29.06 5.38
N ILE A 52 6.70 -28.89 4.69
CA ILE A 52 6.50 -27.94 3.60
C ILE A 52 5.09 -27.33 3.70
N ALA A 53 4.96 -26.05 3.45
CA ALA A 53 3.66 -25.40 3.32
C ALA A 53 3.20 -25.42 1.87
N ILE A 54 1.89 -25.44 1.67
CA ILE A 54 1.22 -25.25 0.39
C ILE A 54 0.51 -23.90 0.47
N THR A 55 0.90 -22.95 -0.37
CA THR A 55 0.42 -21.57 -0.32
C THR A 55 0.07 -21.04 -1.70
N ASP A 56 -0.77 -21.76 -2.43
CA ASP A 56 -1.25 -21.35 -3.75
C ASP A 56 -2.04 -20.03 -3.67
N HIS A 57 -2.01 -19.23 -4.73
CA HIS A 57 -2.68 -17.92 -4.80
C HIS A 57 -4.20 -18.02 -4.70
N GLY A 58 -4.74 -17.61 -3.56
CA GLY A 58 -6.18 -17.47 -3.31
C GLY A 58 -6.99 -18.76 -3.39
N VAL A 59 -6.35 -19.93 -3.51
CA VAL A 59 -7.00 -21.22 -3.73
C VAL A 59 -6.40 -22.35 -2.88
N VAL A 60 -7.17 -23.43 -2.70
CA VAL A 60 -6.79 -24.58 -1.87
C VAL A 60 -6.98 -25.93 -2.58
N GLN A 61 -7.04 -25.93 -3.91
CA GLN A 61 -7.33 -27.15 -4.70
C GLN A 61 -6.23 -28.22 -4.57
N ALA A 62 -5.01 -27.87 -4.22
CA ALA A 62 -3.92 -28.81 -3.99
C ALA A 62 -4.09 -29.66 -2.73
N PHE A 63 -4.89 -29.25 -1.75
CA PHE A 63 -5.00 -29.88 -0.43
C PHE A 63 -5.44 -31.36 -0.48
N PRO A 64 -6.48 -31.75 -1.23
CA PRO A 64 -6.89 -33.17 -1.28
C PRO A 64 -5.78 -34.06 -1.82
N ILE A 65 -5.07 -33.63 -2.86
CA ILE A 65 -3.98 -34.41 -3.46
C ILE A 65 -2.81 -34.54 -2.47
N ALA A 66 -2.43 -33.43 -1.84
CA ALA A 66 -1.38 -33.41 -0.82
C ALA A 66 -1.71 -34.36 0.35
N ASN A 67 -2.93 -34.30 0.86
CA ASN A 67 -3.39 -35.15 1.97
C ASN A 67 -3.41 -36.65 1.64
N HIS A 68 -3.62 -37.00 0.37
CA HIS A 68 -3.63 -38.39 -0.07
C HIS A 68 -2.29 -38.86 -0.60
N THR A 69 -1.26 -38.03 -0.62
CA THR A 69 0.09 -38.40 -1.06
C THR A 69 0.68 -39.48 -0.16
N LYS A 70 1.08 -40.60 -0.75
CA LYS A 70 1.65 -41.77 -0.05
C LYS A 70 3.17 -41.81 -0.15
N GLY A 71 3.81 -42.57 0.76
CA GLY A 71 5.25 -42.81 0.73
C GLY A 71 6.07 -41.67 1.36
N LEU A 72 5.44 -40.80 2.12
CA LEU A 72 6.13 -39.75 2.88
C LEU A 72 6.76 -40.34 4.15
N ARG A 73 7.83 -39.71 4.62
CA ARG A 73 8.41 -40.05 5.92
C ARG A 73 7.39 -39.82 7.03
N LYS A 74 7.43 -40.62 8.10
CA LYS A 74 6.48 -40.56 9.21
C LYS A 74 6.52 -39.25 10.00
N ASP A 75 7.69 -38.61 10.04
CA ASP A 75 7.96 -37.35 10.74
C ASP A 75 7.76 -36.11 9.86
N PHE A 76 7.51 -36.29 8.56
CA PHE A 76 7.28 -35.23 7.62
C PHE A 76 5.84 -34.63 7.76
N LYS A 77 5.73 -33.31 7.75
CA LYS A 77 4.45 -32.60 7.87
C LYS A 77 4.13 -31.79 6.62
N ILE A 78 2.85 -31.78 6.23
CA ILE A 78 2.32 -30.84 5.26
C ILE A 78 1.60 -29.74 6.04
N ILE A 79 1.98 -28.51 5.81
CA ILE A 79 1.33 -27.32 6.36
C ILE A 79 0.36 -26.79 5.30
N TYR A 80 -0.90 -26.63 5.66
CA TYR A 80 -1.95 -26.14 4.78
C TYR A 80 -2.11 -24.63 4.93
N GLY A 81 -1.98 -23.90 3.84
CA GLY A 81 -2.07 -22.44 3.82
C GLY A 81 -2.51 -21.90 2.47
N VAL A 82 -2.48 -20.62 2.32
CA VAL A 82 -2.80 -19.88 1.10
C VAL A 82 -1.99 -18.61 1.04
N GLU A 83 -1.56 -18.20 -0.15
CA GLU A 83 -1.16 -16.83 -0.39
C GLU A 83 -2.42 -16.04 -0.79
N GLY A 84 -2.88 -15.17 0.13
CA GLY A 84 -4.07 -14.36 -0.05
C GLY A 84 -3.77 -13.02 -0.70
N TYR A 85 -4.78 -12.43 -1.31
CA TYR A 85 -4.76 -11.05 -1.81
C TYR A 85 -5.37 -10.13 -0.76
N PHE A 86 -4.53 -9.63 0.16
CA PHE A 86 -4.96 -8.81 1.28
C PHE A 86 -5.34 -7.41 0.83
N VAL A 87 -6.35 -6.86 1.46
CA VAL A 87 -6.74 -5.45 1.36
C VAL A 87 -6.67 -4.87 2.77
N ASP A 88 -5.89 -3.81 2.94
CA ASP A 88 -5.80 -3.11 4.21
C ASP A 88 -6.98 -2.16 4.39
N ASP A 89 -8.06 -2.70 4.92
CA ASP A 89 -9.28 -1.98 5.31
C ASP A 89 -9.27 -1.55 6.79
N LEU A 90 -8.10 -1.66 7.45
CA LEU A 90 -7.88 -1.19 8.82
C LEU A 90 -7.22 0.20 8.87
N LYS A 91 -6.85 0.75 7.71
CA LYS A 91 -6.33 2.11 7.61
C LYS A 91 -7.43 3.11 7.88
N ASP A 92 -7.14 4.03 8.79
CA ASP A 92 -8.00 5.18 8.99
C ASP A 92 -7.96 6.07 7.76
N LEU A 93 -9.15 6.49 7.27
CA LEU A 93 -9.29 7.48 6.21
C LEU A 93 -8.78 8.84 6.66
N VAL A 94 -8.95 9.13 7.93
CA VAL A 94 -8.51 10.34 8.60
C VAL A 94 -7.39 9.96 9.56
N LYS A 95 -6.16 10.31 9.22
CA LYS A 95 -5.02 10.10 10.12
C LYS A 95 -5.03 11.17 11.21
N ASN A 96 -4.60 10.79 12.43
CA ASN A 96 -4.53 11.67 13.61
C ASN A 96 -5.86 12.40 13.86
N SER A 97 -7.00 11.72 13.72
CA SER A 97 -8.31 12.31 14.01
C SER A 97 -8.36 12.79 15.45
N ARG A 98 -8.89 13.98 15.64
CA ARG A 98 -9.23 14.57 16.94
C ARG A 98 -10.74 14.78 17.05
N ASN A 99 -11.50 14.01 16.28
CA ASN A 99 -12.96 14.08 16.16
C ASN A 99 -13.49 15.47 15.79
N GLN A 100 -12.75 16.20 14.95
CA GLN A 100 -13.17 17.52 14.47
C GLN A 100 -14.44 17.40 13.62
N SER A 101 -15.23 18.48 13.59
CA SER A 101 -16.39 18.62 12.71
C SER A 101 -15.97 18.73 11.25
N LEU A 102 -16.84 18.30 10.32
CA LEU A 102 -16.69 18.59 8.88
C LEU A 102 -16.80 20.08 8.53
N ASP A 103 -17.28 20.91 9.44
CA ASP A 103 -17.36 22.39 9.28
C ASP A 103 -16.11 23.09 9.87
N SER A 104 -15.02 22.37 10.10
CA SER A 104 -13.74 22.93 10.56
C SER A 104 -13.02 23.75 9.48
N GLU A 105 -11.97 24.46 9.86
CA GLU A 105 -11.01 25.06 8.93
C GLU A 105 -10.07 23.99 8.38
N TYR A 106 -9.67 24.14 7.11
CA TYR A 106 -8.78 23.22 6.44
C TYR A 106 -7.63 23.96 5.76
N VAL A 107 -6.46 23.35 5.75
CA VAL A 107 -5.35 23.74 4.89
C VAL A 107 -5.22 22.70 3.78
N VAL A 108 -5.61 23.06 2.57
CA VAL A 108 -5.45 22.21 1.38
C VAL A 108 -4.14 22.56 0.73
N PHE A 109 -3.25 21.59 0.54
CA PHE A 109 -1.91 21.85 0.04
C PHE A 109 -1.40 20.78 -0.90
N ASP A 110 -0.39 21.16 -1.66
CA ASP A 110 0.36 20.33 -2.59
C ASP A 110 1.82 20.74 -2.56
N ILE A 111 2.74 19.83 -2.93
CA ILE A 111 4.16 20.09 -3.01
C ILE A 111 4.75 19.61 -4.33
N GLU A 112 5.76 20.36 -4.82
CA GLU A 112 6.62 19.87 -5.88
C GLU A 112 7.99 19.50 -5.30
N THR A 113 8.62 18.45 -5.84
CA THR A 113 9.85 17.86 -5.29
C THR A 113 10.84 17.51 -6.40
N THR A 114 12.12 17.30 -6.04
CA THR A 114 13.14 16.81 -6.97
C THR A 114 13.01 15.32 -7.31
N GLY A 115 11.98 14.62 -6.81
CA GLY A 115 11.68 13.21 -7.06
C GLY A 115 10.86 12.58 -5.94
N LEU A 116 10.65 11.26 -5.98
CA LEU A 116 9.64 10.59 -5.16
C LEU A 116 10.11 10.18 -3.75
N SER A 117 11.41 10.02 -3.54
CA SER A 117 11.94 9.53 -2.25
C SER A 117 12.10 10.64 -1.24
N LYS A 118 11.39 10.56 -0.13
CA LYS A 118 11.46 11.54 0.97
C LYS A 118 12.86 11.66 1.59
N LYS A 119 13.66 10.57 1.56
CA LYS A 119 15.03 10.54 2.10
C LYS A 119 16.06 11.15 1.17
N HIS A 120 15.84 11.06 -0.14
CA HIS A 120 16.85 11.42 -1.15
C HIS A 120 16.49 12.66 -1.96
N ASN A 121 15.23 13.02 -1.99
CA ASN A 121 14.74 14.16 -2.76
C ASN A 121 14.33 15.32 -1.85
N LYS A 122 14.20 16.50 -2.43
CA LYS A 122 13.96 17.76 -1.72
C LYS A 122 12.69 18.41 -2.24
N ILE A 123 12.00 19.16 -1.37
CA ILE A 123 10.88 20.00 -1.75
C ILE A 123 11.42 21.22 -2.53
N ILE A 124 10.76 21.59 -3.62
CA ILE A 124 11.10 22.76 -4.45
C ILE A 124 9.96 23.80 -4.50
N GLU A 125 8.73 23.43 -4.21
CA GLU A 125 7.59 24.35 -4.06
C GLU A 125 6.61 23.80 -3.01
N ILE A 126 5.99 24.70 -2.23
CA ILE A 126 4.82 24.40 -1.39
C ILE A 126 3.72 25.38 -1.79
N GLY A 127 2.56 24.88 -2.18
CA GLY A 127 1.35 25.63 -2.44
C GLY A 127 0.24 25.20 -1.49
N ALA A 128 -0.39 26.15 -0.82
CA ALA A 128 -1.51 25.84 0.08
C ALA A 128 -2.57 26.95 0.09
N VAL A 129 -3.81 26.55 0.31
CA VAL A 129 -4.92 27.45 0.58
C VAL A 129 -5.57 27.06 1.90
N LYS A 130 -5.79 28.06 2.75
CA LYS A 130 -6.61 27.91 3.94
C LYS A 130 -8.05 28.17 3.57
N VAL A 131 -8.94 27.25 3.93
CA VAL A 131 -10.34 27.30 3.51
C VAL A 131 -11.28 27.17 4.71
N LYS A 132 -12.34 27.97 4.67
CA LYS A 132 -13.39 27.99 5.67
C LYS A 132 -14.73 28.29 4.98
N ASP A 133 -15.78 27.60 5.40
CA ASP A 133 -17.16 27.80 4.90
C ASP A 133 -17.27 27.79 3.35
N GLY A 134 -16.40 27.02 2.68
CA GLY A 134 -16.37 26.89 1.22
C GLY A 134 -15.60 28.00 0.49
N GLU A 135 -14.94 28.90 1.20
CA GLU A 135 -14.16 30.01 0.63
C GLU A 135 -12.67 29.92 1.02
N VAL A 136 -11.80 30.40 0.14
CA VAL A 136 -10.37 30.58 0.45
C VAL A 136 -10.20 31.82 1.28
N VAL A 137 -9.65 31.69 2.50
CA VAL A 137 -9.45 32.78 3.46
C VAL A 137 -7.99 33.21 3.57
N ASP A 138 -7.03 32.35 3.22
CA ASP A 138 -5.59 32.66 3.19
C ASP A 138 -4.87 31.76 2.20
N THR A 139 -3.65 32.16 1.80
CA THR A 139 -2.88 31.45 0.76
C THR A 139 -1.39 31.44 1.15
N PHE A 140 -0.74 30.31 0.95
CA PHE A 140 0.69 30.11 1.08
C PHE A 140 1.24 29.58 -0.24
N SER A 141 2.25 30.28 -0.82
CA SER A 141 2.89 29.84 -2.08
C SER A 141 4.34 30.28 -2.07
N GLU A 142 5.24 29.31 -1.94
CA GLU A 142 6.66 29.58 -1.78
C GLU A 142 7.51 28.58 -2.53
N PHE A 143 8.50 29.06 -3.28
CA PHE A 143 9.58 28.25 -3.79
C PHE A 143 10.59 27.95 -2.68
N ILE A 144 11.24 26.79 -2.80
CA ILE A 144 12.30 26.36 -1.88
C ILE A 144 13.54 26.00 -2.70
N ASN A 145 14.69 26.56 -2.30
CA ASN A 145 15.95 26.15 -2.87
C ASN A 145 16.33 24.77 -2.35
N PRO A 146 16.39 23.73 -3.21
CA PRO A 146 16.69 22.36 -2.79
C PRO A 146 18.17 22.17 -2.41
N GLY A 147 19.06 23.10 -2.77
CA GLY A 147 20.51 22.98 -2.60
C GLY A 147 21.16 21.92 -3.51
N VAL A 148 20.40 21.33 -4.41
CA VAL A 148 20.84 20.35 -5.41
C VAL A 148 20.20 20.68 -6.76
N PRO A 149 20.81 20.30 -7.91
CA PRO A 149 20.20 20.52 -9.21
C PRO A 149 18.85 19.80 -9.34
N ILE A 150 17.89 20.46 -9.98
CA ILE A 150 16.58 19.86 -10.32
C ILE A 150 16.78 18.90 -11.49
N PRO A 151 16.39 17.62 -11.38
CA PRO A 151 16.48 16.68 -12.50
C PRO A 151 15.66 17.14 -13.70
N TYR A 152 16.20 16.95 -14.91
CA TYR A 152 15.54 17.37 -16.15
C TYR A 152 14.10 16.84 -16.30
N GLN A 153 13.84 15.62 -15.86
CA GLN A 153 12.50 15.03 -15.88
C GLN A 153 11.52 15.80 -14.98
N ILE A 154 11.97 16.26 -13.82
CA ILE A 154 11.17 17.08 -12.90
C ILE A 154 10.92 18.46 -13.49
N GLU A 155 11.92 19.09 -14.09
CA GLU A 155 11.74 20.37 -14.80
C GLU A 155 10.70 20.24 -15.93
N GLN A 156 10.73 19.15 -16.70
CA GLN A 156 9.74 18.91 -17.75
C GLN A 156 8.32 18.68 -17.19
N LEU A 157 8.21 18.08 -16.01
CA LEU A 157 6.94 17.80 -15.36
C LEU A 157 6.35 19.06 -14.72
N THR A 158 7.14 19.76 -13.90
CA THR A 158 6.65 20.86 -13.03
C THR A 158 6.86 22.24 -13.67
N SER A 159 7.66 22.32 -14.72
CA SER A 159 8.17 23.58 -15.32
C SER A 159 9.00 24.43 -14.34
N ILE A 160 9.42 23.87 -13.20
CA ILE A 160 10.30 24.53 -12.22
C ILE A 160 11.74 24.17 -12.54
N ASN A 161 12.59 25.17 -12.74
CA ASN A 161 14.00 25.00 -13.05
C ASN A 161 14.91 25.64 -11.99
N ASP A 162 16.21 25.35 -12.06
CA ASP A 162 17.20 25.85 -11.10
C ASP A 162 17.20 27.38 -10.99
N ASP A 163 16.99 28.10 -12.10
CA ASP A 163 16.96 29.58 -12.09
C ASP A 163 15.80 30.17 -11.27
N MET A 164 14.68 29.46 -11.19
CA MET A 164 13.52 29.88 -10.41
C MET A 164 13.70 29.72 -8.91
N VAL A 165 14.49 28.73 -8.48
CA VAL A 165 14.64 28.38 -7.06
C VAL A 165 15.98 28.81 -6.45
N LYS A 166 16.98 29.22 -7.26
CA LYS A 166 18.34 29.52 -6.78
C LYS A 166 18.40 30.60 -5.70
N ASP A 167 17.54 31.60 -5.80
CA ASP A 167 17.47 32.73 -4.86
C ASP A 167 16.34 32.57 -3.83
N ALA A 168 15.60 31.43 -3.87
CA ALA A 168 14.56 31.12 -2.90
C ALA A 168 15.18 30.73 -1.54
N PRO A 169 14.44 30.93 -0.43
CA PRO A 169 14.88 30.43 0.87
C PRO A 169 14.98 28.90 0.87
N MET A 170 15.81 28.35 1.75
CA MET A 170 15.91 26.90 1.96
C MET A 170 14.76 26.38 2.84
N PHE A 171 14.69 25.06 2.97
CA PHE A 171 13.61 24.37 3.69
C PHE A 171 13.52 24.76 5.18
N ASP A 172 14.67 25.06 5.82
CA ASP A 172 14.76 25.48 7.21
C ASP A 172 14.10 26.84 7.52
N VAL A 173 13.84 27.64 6.49
CA VAL A 173 13.07 28.90 6.57
C VAL A 173 11.60 28.69 6.22
N ILE A 174 11.31 27.91 5.18
CA ILE A 174 9.96 27.79 4.64
C ILE A 174 9.10 26.79 5.42
N VAL A 175 9.68 25.64 5.81
CA VAL A 175 8.91 24.60 6.54
C VAL A 175 8.39 25.11 7.88
N PRO A 176 9.14 25.83 8.72
CA PRO A 176 8.58 26.44 9.94
C PRO A 176 7.40 27.39 9.67
N ARG A 177 7.50 28.22 8.63
CA ARG A 177 6.40 29.13 8.23
C ARG A 177 5.18 28.38 7.75
N PHE A 178 5.37 27.25 7.02
CA PHE A 178 4.30 26.40 6.58
C PHE A 178 3.62 25.67 7.74
N VAL A 179 4.39 25.14 8.69
CA VAL A 179 3.86 24.52 9.92
C VAL A 179 3.06 25.53 10.73
N GLU A 180 3.55 26.77 10.87
CA GLU A 180 2.83 27.87 11.52
C GLU A 180 1.52 28.21 10.75
N PHE A 181 1.57 28.26 9.42
CA PHE A 181 0.38 28.48 8.56
C PHE A 181 -0.67 27.37 8.77
N CYS A 182 -0.26 26.11 8.89
CA CYS A 182 -1.15 25.00 9.18
C CYS A 182 -1.77 25.10 10.59
N GLY A 183 -1.01 25.54 11.59
CA GLY A 183 -1.47 25.57 12.98
C GLY A 183 -2.04 24.23 13.43
N ASP A 184 -3.24 24.23 14.01
CA ASP A 184 -3.99 23.05 14.42
C ASP A 184 -5.07 22.60 13.41
N ASP A 185 -5.14 23.24 12.24
CA ASP A 185 -6.13 22.97 11.21
C ASP A 185 -5.96 21.56 10.62
N ILE A 186 -7.04 21.05 10.04
CA ILE A 186 -7.00 19.79 9.30
C ILE A 186 -6.29 20.01 7.97
N VAL A 187 -5.26 19.22 7.69
CA VAL A 187 -4.55 19.30 6.41
C VAL A 187 -5.15 18.32 5.39
N VAL A 188 -5.26 18.77 4.15
CA VAL A 188 -5.86 18.02 3.05
C VAL A 188 -4.92 18.04 1.86
N ALA A 189 -4.69 16.89 1.24
CA ALA A 189 -3.95 16.80 -0.01
C ALA A 189 -4.52 15.70 -0.92
N HIS A 190 -4.07 15.63 -2.16
CA HIS A 190 -4.44 14.57 -3.09
C HIS A 190 -3.32 13.54 -3.17
N ASN A 191 -3.49 12.34 -2.62
CA ASN A 191 -2.45 11.38 -2.24
C ASN A 191 -1.62 11.87 -1.05
N ALA A 192 -2.31 12.32 -0.01
CA ALA A 192 -1.77 13.07 1.13
C ALA A 192 -0.58 12.42 1.84
N SER A 193 -0.37 11.11 1.70
CA SER A 193 0.78 10.40 2.27
C SER A 193 2.12 10.85 1.67
N PHE A 194 2.11 11.30 0.42
CA PHE A 194 3.28 11.85 -0.25
C PHE A 194 3.64 13.22 0.35
N ASP A 195 2.74 14.17 0.26
CA ASP A 195 2.96 15.56 0.67
C ASP A 195 3.26 15.69 2.17
N THR A 196 2.38 15.10 2.99
CA THR A 196 2.57 15.12 4.45
C THR A 196 3.83 14.41 4.89
N GLY A 197 4.26 13.37 4.15
CA GLY A 197 5.48 12.63 4.44
C GLY A 197 6.74 13.48 4.24
N PHE A 198 6.82 14.24 3.15
CA PHE A 198 7.93 15.18 2.92
C PHE A 198 7.94 16.30 3.96
N VAL A 199 6.79 16.93 4.22
CA VAL A 199 6.69 18.01 5.20
C VAL A 199 7.05 17.51 6.60
N ARG A 200 6.53 16.36 7.02
CA ARG A 200 6.81 15.78 8.34
C ARG A 200 8.30 15.51 8.53
N MET A 201 8.94 14.84 7.57
CA MET A 201 10.37 14.53 7.66
C MET A 201 11.22 15.79 7.76
N ASN A 202 10.93 16.84 6.97
CA ASN A 202 11.66 18.11 7.05
C ASN A 202 11.36 18.85 8.35
N ALA A 203 10.14 18.80 8.88
CA ALA A 203 9.76 19.37 10.16
C ALA A 203 10.49 18.68 11.34
N GLU A 204 10.55 17.34 11.32
CA GLU A 204 11.27 16.54 12.33
C GLU A 204 12.77 16.84 12.35
N GLU A 205 13.41 17.03 11.16
CA GLU A 205 14.81 17.44 11.06
C GLU A 205 15.06 18.78 11.76
N LEU A 206 14.06 19.67 11.78
CA LEU A 206 14.11 20.98 12.45
C LEU A 206 13.59 20.94 13.91
N GLY A 207 13.23 19.76 14.44
CA GLY A 207 12.68 19.60 15.78
C GLY A 207 11.25 20.14 15.93
N LEU A 208 10.53 20.31 14.82
CA LEU A 208 9.13 20.75 14.77
C LEU A 208 8.18 19.54 14.71
N LYS A 209 6.96 19.74 15.19
CA LYS A 209 5.88 18.76 15.04
C LYS A 209 4.99 19.13 13.85
N PHE A 210 4.64 18.12 13.06
CA PHE A 210 3.61 18.20 12.03
C PHE A 210 2.70 16.98 12.22
N ASP A 211 1.82 17.05 13.21
CA ASP A 211 0.91 15.98 13.64
C ASP A 211 -0.56 16.35 13.44
N ASN A 212 -0.84 17.22 12.48
CA ASN A 212 -2.17 17.63 12.09
C ASN A 212 -3.05 16.42 11.73
N THR A 213 -4.36 16.57 11.89
CA THR A 213 -5.34 15.65 11.29
C THR A 213 -5.23 15.73 9.77
N VAL A 214 -5.10 14.56 9.10
CA VAL A 214 -4.87 14.49 7.64
C VAL A 214 -6.06 13.84 6.96
N LEU A 215 -6.53 14.47 5.90
CA LEU A 215 -7.52 13.95 4.95
C LEU A 215 -6.89 13.78 3.55
N ASP A 216 -7.22 12.66 2.90
CA ASP A 216 -6.77 12.37 1.54
C ASP A 216 -7.93 12.40 0.56
N THR A 217 -7.94 13.37 -0.35
CA THR A 217 -9.00 13.50 -1.36
C THR A 217 -8.99 12.37 -2.39
N MET A 218 -7.84 11.73 -2.63
CA MET A 218 -7.77 10.55 -3.50
C MET A 218 -8.53 9.38 -2.85
N THR A 219 -8.26 9.11 -1.56
CA THR A 219 -8.96 8.07 -0.80
C THR A 219 -10.45 8.35 -0.67
N LEU A 220 -10.84 9.60 -0.38
CA LEU A 220 -12.26 10.01 -0.37
C LEU A 220 -12.93 9.80 -1.73
N SER A 221 -12.21 10.10 -2.83
CA SER A 221 -12.74 9.89 -4.19
C SER A 221 -12.97 8.41 -4.49
N HIS A 222 -12.12 7.50 -4.00
CA HIS A 222 -12.35 6.05 -4.11
C HIS A 222 -13.70 5.61 -3.51
N ILE A 223 -14.10 6.21 -2.40
CA ILE A 223 -15.32 5.87 -1.67
C ILE A 223 -16.55 6.55 -2.29
N LEU A 224 -16.42 7.82 -2.64
CA LEU A 224 -17.54 8.66 -3.05
C LEU A 224 -17.84 8.58 -4.55
N LEU A 225 -16.82 8.26 -5.37
CA LEU A 225 -16.90 8.17 -6.83
C LEU A 225 -16.49 6.76 -7.32
N PRO A 226 -17.14 5.72 -6.84
CA PRO A 226 -16.68 4.33 -7.04
C PRO A 226 -16.64 3.91 -8.52
N GLU A 227 -17.35 4.58 -9.41
CA GLU A 227 -17.36 4.28 -10.85
C GLU A 227 -16.12 4.82 -11.60
N LEU A 228 -15.30 5.65 -10.94
CA LEU A 228 -14.08 6.18 -11.53
C LEU A 228 -13.00 5.09 -11.63
N GLY A 229 -12.50 4.83 -12.82
CA GLY A 229 -11.46 3.79 -13.02
C GLY A 229 -10.04 4.22 -12.62
N LYS A 230 -9.79 5.55 -12.52
CA LYS A 230 -8.52 6.17 -12.08
C LYS A 230 -8.85 7.38 -11.21
N PHE A 231 -8.03 7.64 -10.20
CA PHE A 231 -8.27 8.67 -9.19
C PHE A 231 -7.16 9.74 -9.13
N THR A 232 -6.46 9.98 -10.25
CA THR A 232 -5.56 11.13 -10.37
C THR A 232 -6.35 12.43 -10.22
N LEU A 233 -5.72 13.49 -9.73
CA LEU A 233 -6.38 14.80 -9.52
C LEU A 233 -7.12 15.25 -10.77
N ASP A 234 -6.49 15.17 -11.94
CA ASP A 234 -7.10 15.52 -13.24
C ASP A 234 -8.37 14.74 -13.53
N ARG A 235 -8.36 13.43 -13.25
CA ARG A 235 -9.51 12.58 -13.52
C ARG A 235 -10.66 12.90 -12.58
N VAL A 236 -10.35 13.16 -11.30
CA VAL A 236 -11.35 13.58 -10.30
C VAL A 236 -11.88 14.98 -10.62
N CYS A 237 -11.01 15.93 -10.96
CA CYS A 237 -11.40 17.27 -11.42
C CYS A 237 -12.38 17.21 -12.60
N LYS A 238 -12.06 16.40 -13.61
CA LYS A 238 -12.93 16.22 -14.79
C LYS A 238 -14.28 15.66 -14.41
N GLU A 239 -14.34 14.66 -13.55
CA GLU A 239 -15.61 14.05 -13.09
C GLU A 239 -16.46 15.05 -12.32
N LEU A 240 -15.85 15.77 -11.39
CA LEU A 240 -16.52 16.76 -10.57
C LEU A 240 -16.67 18.13 -11.26
N LYS A 241 -16.26 18.26 -12.55
CA LYS A 241 -16.33 19.51 -13.33
C LYS A 241 -15.60 20.66 -12.64
N VAL A 242 -14.45 20.38 -12.07
CA VAL A 242 -13.50 21.36 -11.52
C VAL A 242 -12.50 21.72 -12.61
N VAL A 243 -12.22 23.00 -12.80
CA VAL A 243 -11.20 23.47 -13.74
C VAL A 243 -9.89 23.58 -12.97
N ASN A 244 -8.88 22.84 -13.43
CA ASN A 244 -7.48 23.02 -13.04
C ASN A 244 -6.77 23.74 -14.20
N ALA A 245 -6.35 24.98 -14.01
CA ALA A 245 -5.90 25.85 -15.09
C ALA A 245 -4.42 25.60 -15.46
N HIS A 246 -3.59 25.28 -14.48
CA HIS A 246 -2.15 25.08 -14.64
C HIS A 246 -1.72 23.86 -13.82
N HIS A 247 -1.59 22.72 -14.47
CA HIS A 247 -1.11 21.49 -13.83
C HIS A 247 0.37 21.60 -13.44
N HIS A 248 0.73 20.90 -12.35
CA HIS A 248 2.09 20.82 -11.85
C HIS A 248 2.69 22.14 -11.37
N ARG A 249 1.85 22.95 -10.72
CA ARG A 249 2.23 24.07 -9.86
C ARG A 249 1.51 23.88 -8.54
N ALA A 250 2.26 23.79 -7.46
CA ALA A 250 1.74 23.40 -6.16
C ALA A 250 0.53 24.25 -5.72
N ILE A 251 0.52 25.55 -5.98
CA ILE A 251 -0.60 26.41 -5.61
C ILE A 251 -1.86 26.13 -6.46
N ASP A 252 -1.70 25.93 -7.79
CA ASP A 252 -2.83 25.65 -8.68
C ASP A 252 -3.46 24.29 -8.37
N ASP A 253 -2.61 23.28 -8.06
CA ASP A 253 -3.07 21.95 -7.69
C ASP A 253 -3.71 21.94 -6.29
N ALA A 254 -3.22 22.74 -5.32
CA ALA A 254 -3.87 22.95 -4.04
C ALA A 254 -5.24 23.59 -4.17
N GLU A 255 -5.40 24.64 -5.02
CA GLU A 255 -6.69 25.26 -5.31
C GLU A 255 -7.67 24.30 -6.01
N ALA A 256 -7.18 23.52 -6.97
CA ALA A 256 -8.00 22.50 -7.64
C ALA A 256 -8.45 21.43 -6.65
N THR A 257 -7.53 20.97 -5.79
CA THR A 257 -7.80 20.01 -4.72
C THR A 257 -8.82 20.57 -3.71
N ALA A 258 -8.75 21.85 -3.35
CA ALA A 258 -9.74 22.50 -2.49
C ALA A 258 -11.15 22.47 -3.11
N LYS A 259 -11.25 22.80 -4.39
CA LYS A 259 -12.55 22.76 -5.13
C LYS A 259 -13.11 21.34 -5.23
N VAL A 260 -12.24 20.34 -5.47
CA VAL A 260 -12.59 18.92 -5.42
C VAL A 260 -13.08 18.56 -4.01
N PHE A 261 -12.33 18.94 -2.99
CA PHE A 261 -12.61 18.63 -1.60
C PHE A 261 -13.98 19.16 -1.16
N PHE A 262 -14.34 20.41 -1.51
CA PHE A 262 -15.67 20.95 -1.20
C PHE A 262 -16.79 20.10 -1.77
N LYS A 263 -16.67 19.64 -3.02
CA LYS A 263 -17.68 18.76 -3.63
C LYS A 263 -17.76 17.39 -2.93
N LEU A 264 -16.62 16.87 -2.49
CA LEU A 264 -16.60 15.63 -1.71
C LEU A 264 -17.22 15.84 -0.32
N LEU A 265 -16.98 17.00 0.34
CA LEU A 265 -17.62 17.36 1.61
C LEU A 265 -19.15 17.44 1.48
N ASP A 266 -19.67 18.04 0.41
CA ASP A 266 -21.11 18.07 0.17
C ASP A 266 -21.69 16.66 0.05
N MET A 267 -21.02 15.76 -0.68
CA MET A 267 -21.43 14.36 -0.80
C MET A 267 -21.37 13.60 0.55
N LEU A 268 -20.44 13.96 1.44
CA LEU A 268 -20.36 13.38 2.79
C LEU A 268 -21.48 13.89 3.68
N LYS A 269 -21.81 15.19 3.62
CA LYS A 269 -22.94 15.78 4.34
C LYS A 269 -24.27 15.16 3.91
N GLU A 270 -24.46 14.87 2.64
CA GLU A 270 -25.64 14.13 2.12
C GLU A 270 -25.75 12.71 2.69
N ARG A 271 -24.65 12.11 3.15
CA ARG A 271 -24.58 10.79 3.80
C ARG A 271 -24.64 10.85 5.33
N ASP A 272 -25.01 12.00 5.90
CA ASP A 272 -25.11 12.26 7.34
C ASP A 272 -23.78 12.09 8.12
N VAL A 273 -22.63 12.23 7.43
CA VAL A 273 -21.30 12.28 8.04
C VAL A 273 -21.10 13.67 8.64
N LYS A 274 -20.71 13.76 9.92
CA LYS A 274 -20.60 15.03 10.66
C LYS A 274 -19.21 15.29 11.21
N THR A 275 -18.47 14.24 11.50
CA THR A 275 -17.15 14.33 12.13
C THR A 275 -16.09 13.52 11.39
N MET A 276 -14.82 13.75 11.75
CA MET A 276 -13.68 12.99 11.21
C MET A 276 -13.74 11.51 11.61
N ASP A 277 -14.28 11.19 12.79
CA ASP A 277 -14.43 9.79 13.21
C ASP A 277 -15.55 9.07 12.44
N ASP A 278 -16.62 9.80 12.05
CA ASP A 278 -17.66 9.23 11.17
C ASP A 278 -17.08 8.82 9.80
N LEU A 279 -16.06 9.54 9.31
CA LEU A 279 -15.36 9.19 8.08
C LEU A 279 -14.61 7.86 8.19
N ASN A 280 -13.93 7.62 9.30
CA ASN A 280 -13.23 6.36 9.54
C ASN A 280 -14.20 5.18 9.56
N VAL A 281 -15.41 5.38 10.11
CA VAL A 281 -16.48 4.38 10.07
C VAL A 281 -16.97 4.14 8.63
N LEU A 282 -17.15 5.20 7.84
CA LEU A 282 -17.63 5.10 6.46
C LEU A 282 -16.67 4.29 5.57
N GLY A 283 -15.37 4.45 5.76
CA GLY A 283 -14.33 3.80 4.92
C GLY A 283 -14.17 2.30 5.15
N SER A 284 -14.50 1.83 6.35
CA SER A 284 -14.18 0.47 6.79
C SER A 284 -15.19 -0.61 6.33
N THR A 285 -16.32 -0.28 5.68
CA THR A 285 -17.48 -1.19 5.69
C THR A 285 -18.09 -1.60 4.35
N SER A 286 -17.68 -1.04 3.21
CA SER A 286 -18.31 -1.38 1.93
C SER A 286 -17.56 -2.48 1.16
N PRO A 287 -18.18 -3.65 0.87
CA PRO A 287 -17.59 -4.66 0.00
C PRO A 287 -17.17 -4.12 -1.38
N ASP A 288 -17.87 -3.10 -1.88
CA ASP A 288 -17.57 -2.51 -3.18
C ASP A 288 -16.33 -1.60 -3.14
N ALA A 289 -16.04 -0.96 -2.03
CA ALA A 289 -14.76 -0.25 -1.82
C ALA A 289 -13.60 -1.25 -1.81
N ILE A 290 -13.71 -2.33 -1.03
CA ILE A 290 -12.70 -3.40 -0.96
C ILE A 290 -12.40 -4.02 -2.34
N LYS A 291 -13.41 -4.16 -3.21
CA LYS A 291 -13.23 -4.69 -4.57
C LYS A 291 -12.39 -3.78 -5.48
N LYS A 292 -12.27 -2.51 -5.16
CA LYS A 292 -11.56 -1.51 -5.96
C LYS A 292 -10.19 -1.15 -5.37
N ASP A 293 -9.95 -1.50 -4.13
CA ASP A 293 -8.72 -1.16 -3.42
C ASP A 293 -7.51 -1.96 -3.90
N LYS A 294 -6.32 -1.48 -3.58
CA LYS A 294 -5.04 -2.16 -3.86
C LYS A 294 -4.97 -3.46 -3.08
N THR A 295 -4.41 -4.49 -3.71
CA THR A 295 -4.17 -5.78 -3.04
C THR A 295 -2.70 -6.03 -2.84
N TYR A 296 -2.38 -6.66 -1.72
CA TYR A 296 -1.04 -7.09 -1.36
C TYR A 296 -1.04 -8.59 -1.12
N HIS A 297 0.11 -9.23 -1.29
CA HIS A 297 0.27 -10.63 -0.93
C HIS A 297 0.42 -10.81 0.58
N GLY A 298 -0.15 -11.88 1.11
CA GLY A 298 -0.03 -12.27 2.51
C GLY A 298 -0.21 -13.77 2.67
N ILE A 299 0.61 -14.38 3.52
CA ILE A 299 0.54 -15.82 3.77
C ILE A 299 -0.38 -16.10 4.96
N ILE A 300 -1.27 -17.07 4.79
CA ILE A 300 -2.12 -17.59 5.86
C ILE A 300 -1.84 -19.08 6.00
N LEU A 301 -1.39 -19.52 7.18
CA LEU A 301 -1.14 -20.91 7.49
C LEU A 301 -2.11 -21.41 8.56
N ALA A 302 -2.65 -22.61 8.38
CA ALA A 302 -3.50 -23.26 9.39
C ALA A 302 -2.63 -23.94 10.45
N LYS A 303 -2.73 -23.48 11.70
CA LYS A 303 -2.01 -24.02 12.87
C LYS A 303 -2.67 -25.28 13.44
N ASN A 304 -3.99 -25.36 13.34
CA ASN A 304 -4.82 -26.44 13.92
C ASN A 304 -6.14 -26.59 13.15
N GLU A 305 -7.03 -27.46 13.63
CA GLU A 305 -8.34 -27.71 13.00
C GLU A 305 -9.26 -26.47 12.98
N ILE A 306 -9.21 -25.62 14.00
CA ILE A 306 -9.95 -24.35 14.00
C ILE A 306 -9.45 -23.46 12.88
N GLY A 307 -8.11 -23.31 12.78
CA GLY A 307 -7.48 -22.55 11.70
C GLY A 307 -7.79 -23.10 10.32
N ARG A 308 -7.84 -24.44 10.15
CA ARG A 308 -8.25 -25.05 8.88
C ARG A 308 -9.67 -24.63 8.47
N VAL A 309 -10.61 -24.66 9.40
CA VAL A 309 -12.00 -24.24 9.15
C VAL A 309 -12.04 -22.74 8.83
N ASN A 310 -11.30 -21.92 9.58
CA ASN A 310 -11.27 -20.49 9.38
C ASN A 310 -10.59 -20.12 8.05
N LEU A 311 -9.55 -20.85 7.64
CA LEU A 311 -8.94 -20.71 6.31
C LEU A 311 -9.97 -20.94 5.19
N TYR A 312 -10.77 -22.01 5.27
CA TYR A 312 -11.82 -22.28 4.29
C TYR A 312 -12.91 -21.19 4.27
N ARG A 313 -13.24 -20.61 5.43
CA ARG A 313 -14.17 -19.47 5.50
C ARG A 313 -13.60 -18.24 4.80
N LEU A 314 -12.35 -17.91 5.05
CA LEU A 314 -11.66 -16.80 4.38
C LEU A 314 -11.64 -16.99 2.86
N ILE A 315 -11.29 -18.19 2.37
CA ILE A 315 -11.32 -18.51 0.94
C ILE A 315 -12.75 -18.35 0.38
N SER A 316 -13.75 -18.88 1.07
CA SER A 316 -15.15 -18.79 0.61
C SER A 316 -15.62 -17.35 0.52
N GLU A 317 -15.38 -16.54 1.57
CA GLU A 317 -15.75 -15.13 1.58
C GLU A 317 -15.01 -14.32 0.50
N SER A 318 -13.72 -14.58 0.30
CA SER A 318 -12.93 -13.88 -0.72
C SER A 318 -13.46 -14.13 -2.14
N HIS A 319 -13.98 -15.32 -2.41
CA HIS A 319 -14.55 -15.67 -3.71
C HIS A 319 -16.02 -15.26 -3.88
N LEU A 320 -16.83 -15.35 -2.82
CA LEU A 320 -18.26 -15.08 -2.90
C LEU A 320 -18.62 -13.61 -2.73
N THR A 321 -17.92 -12.92 -1.81
CA THR A 321 -18.26 -11.56 -1.41
C THR A 321 -17.31 -10.52 -2.01
N TYR A 322 -16.00 -10.82 -2.00
CA TYR A 322 -14.96 -9.82 -2.31
C TYR A 322 -14.22 -10.08 -3.62
N PHE A 323 -14.72 -10.94 -4.48
CA PHE A 323 -14.06 -11.22 -5.75
C PHE A 323 -14.16 -10.04 -6.72
N ALA A 324 -12.99 -9.55 -7.17
CA ALA A 324 -12.87 -8.60 -8.27
C ALA A 324 -11.53 -8.82 -8.98
N ARG A 325 -11.55 -9.52 -10.11
CA ARG A 325 -10.41 -10.07 -10.86
C ARG A 325 -9.62 -11.14 -10.08
N ARG A 326 -9.53 -11.02 -8.75
CA ARG A 326 -8.88 -11.96 -7.82
C ARG A 326 -9.67 -12.01 -6.51
N PRO A 327 -9.55 -13.10 -5.72
CA PRO A 327 -10.26 -13.24 -4.45
C PRO A 327 -9.58 -12.38 -3.37
N ARG A 328 -10.19 -11.26 -3.02
CA ARG A 328 -9.67 -10.29 -2.06
C ARG A 328 -10.00 -10.69 -0.63
N MET A 329 -9.07 -10.44 0.28
CA MET A 329 -9.22 -10.75 1.71
C MET A 329 -8.99 -9.48 2.53
N PRO A 330 -10.05 -8.80 3.00
CA PRO A 330 -9.92 -7.67 3.91
C PRO A 330 -9.20 -8.08 5.20
N MET A 331 -8.30 -7.24 5.71
CA MET A 331 -7.59 -7.50 6.97
C MET A 331 -8.57 -7.60 8.15
N SER A 332 -9.66 -6.84 8.13
CA SER A 332 -10.75 -6.96 9.12
C SER A 332 -11.40 -8.35 9.12
N LEU A 333 -11.61 -8.93 7.94
CA LEU A 333 -12.14 -10.29 7.80
C LEU A 333 -11.13 -11.34 8.30
N ILE A 334 -9.83 -11.13 8.01
CA ILE A 334 -8.77 -12.00 8.53
C ILE A 334 -8.74 -11.94 10.06
N ASN A 335 -8.83 -10.75 10.65
CA ASN A 335 -8.90 -10.57 12.10
C ASN A 335 -10.10 -11.31 12.71
N LYS A 336 -11.26 -11.25 12.06
CA LYS A 336 -12.47 -11.97 12.49
C LYS A 336 -12.28 -13.49 12.57
N TYR A 337 -11.49 -14.06 11.68
CA TYR A 337 -11.24 -15.51 11.59
C TYR A 337 -9.81 -15.91 12.00
N ARG A 338 -9.09 -15.04 12.72
CA ARG A 338 -7.66 -15.21 13.03
C ARG A 338 -7.35 -16.41 13.92
N GLU A 339 -8.30 -16.87 14.70
CA GLU A 339 -8.09 -18.00 15.63
C GLU A 339 -7.61 -19.25 14.90
N GLY A 340 -6.47 -19.80 15.34
CA GLY A 340 -5.85 -20.99 14.77
C GLY A 340 -5.12 -20.76 13.44
N LEU A 341 -4.96 -19.50 13.01
CA LEU A 341 -4.16 -19.11 11.86
C LEU A 341 -2.82 -18.50 12.28
N ILE A 342 -1.87 -18.53 11.37
CA ILE A 342 -0.58 -17.84 11.44
C ILE A 342 -0.49 -17.00 10.16
N ILE A 343 -0.23 -15.69 10.31
CA ILE A 343 -0.23 -14.73 9.22
C ILE A 343 1.20 -14.25 8.96
N GLY A 344 1.67 -14.35 7.72
CA GLY A 344 3.00 -13.93 7.28
C GLY A 344 2.97 -12.77 6.29
N SER A 345 4.07 -12.00 6.27
CA SER A 345 4.21 -10.78 5.45
C SER A 345 4.36 -11.04 3.94
N ALA A 346 4.50 -12.30 3.53
CA ALA A 346 4.75 -12.73 2.15
C ALA A 346 6.00 -12.10 1.48
N CYS A 347 5.96 -11.95 0.15
CA CYS A 347 7.06 -11.58 -0.72
C CYS A 347 7.15 -10.05 -0.97
N GLU A 348 7.86 -9.65 -2.05
CA GLU A 348 7.97 -8.25 -2.51
C GLU A 348 6.63 -7.62 -2.92
N ALA A 349 5.61 -8.42 -3.19
CA ALA A 349 4.24 -7.95 -3.43
C ALA A 349 3.44 -7.80 -2.12
N GLY A 350 4.05 -8.11 -0.96
CA GLY A 350 3.47 -7.90 0.36
C GLY A 350 3.44 -6.43 0.77
N GLU A 351 2.47 -6.07 1.60
CA GLU A 351 2.28 -4.67 2.01
C GLU A 351 3.45 -4.10 2.79
N LEU A 352 4.02 -4.88 3.73
CA LEU A 352 5.17 -4.45 4.51
C LEU A 352 6.39 -4.15 3.63
N PHE A 353 6.68 -5.03 2.66
CA PHE A 353 7.79 -4.81 1.73
C PHE A 353 7.57 -3.53 0.91
N ARG A 354 6.34 -3.34 0.38
CA ARG A 354 5.99 -2.12 -0.36
C ARG A 354 6.07 -0.87 0.49
N ALA A 355 5.59 -0.91 1.72
CA ALA A 355 5.69 0.21 2.64
C ALA A 355 7.16 0.62 2.91
N ILE A 356 8.08 -0.36 3.02
CA ILE A 356 9.52 -0.08 3.20
C ILE A 356 10.12 0.55 1.93
N VAL A 357 9.79 0.01 0.74
CA VAL A 357 10.30 0.54 -0.54
C VAL A 357 9.75 1.95 -0.83
N ASP A 358 8.49 2.20 -0.46
CA ASP A 358 7.81 3.48 -0.65
C ASP A 358 8.15 4.50 0.46
N ASP A 359 9.15 4.22 1.32
CA ASP A 359 9.58 5.07 2.44
C ASP A 359 8.39 5.50 3.35
N ALA A 360 7.50 4.55 3.70
CA ALA A 360 6.42 4.81 4.63
C ALA A 360 6.94 5.22 6.01
N SER A 361 6.09 5.88 6.81
CA SER A 361 6.48 6.31 8.16
C SER A 361 6.79 5.12 9.08
N ASP A 362 7.63 5.34 10.08
CA ASP A 362 7.99 4.30 11.05
C ASP A 362 6.74 3.78 11.80
N GLU A 363 5.76 4.63 12.08
CA GLU A 363 4.48 4.22 12.68
C GLU A 363 3.72 3.23 11.80
N GLU A 364 3.68 3.49 10.48
CA GLU A 364 3.01 2.60 9.53
C GLU A 364 3.76 1.28 9.41
N ILE A 365 5.10 1.31 9.33
CA ILE A 365 5.92 0.10 9.31
C ILE A 365 5.71 -0.71 10.60
N VAL A 366 5.73 -0.06 11.78
CA VAL A 366 5.50 -0.71 13.07
C VAL A 366 4.08 -1.29 13.15
N ARG A 367 3.07 -0.58 12.65
CA ARG A 367 1.69 -1.07 12.57
C ARG A 367 1.62 -2.38 11.77
N LEU A 368 2.22 -2.39 10.58
CA LEU A 368 2.24 -3.56 9.71
C LEU A 368 3.04 -4.72 10.32
N VAL A 369 4.25 -4.45 10.86
CA VAL A 369 5.07 -5.47 11.52
C VAL A 369 4.31 -6.15 12.66
N ASN A 370 3.62 -5.36 13.51
CA ASN A 370 2.86 -5.89 14.63
C ASN A 370 1.58 -6.64 14.24
N TRP A 371 1.09 -6.46 13.02
CA TRP A 371 -0.09 -7.16 12.54
C TRP A 371 0.22 -8.59 12.08
N PHE A 372 1.43 -8.85 11.55
CA PHE A 372 1.87 -10.17 11.13
C PHE A 372 2.37 -11.01 12.32
N ASP A 373 2.21 -12.33 12.22
CA ASP A 373 2.75 -13.29 13.20
C ASP A 373 4.21 -13.64 12.90
N TYR A 374 4.64 -13.53 11.63
CA TYR A 374 6.03 -13.65 11.21
C TYR A 374 6.31 -12.81 9.97
N LEU A 375 7.58 -12.47 9.79
CA LEU A 375 8.06 -11.74 8.62
C LEU A 375 8.86 -12.67 7.72
N GLU A 376 8.67 -12.55 6.42
CA GLU A 376 9.38 -13.32 5.42
C GLU A 376 10.53 -12.50 4.83
N ILE A 377 11.70 -13.14 4.74
CA ILE A 377 12.88 -12.58 4.08
C ILE A 377 13.20 -13.47 2.89
N GLN A 378 13.15 -12.90 1.69
CA GLN A 378 13.47 -13.61 0.46
C GLN A 378 14.93 -13.43 0.05
N PRO A 379 15.52 -14.40 -0.69
CA PRO A 379 16.82 -14.24 -1.27
C PRO A 379 16.91 -13.03 -2.20
N LEU A 380 18.03 -12.30 -2.17
CA LEU A 380 18.26 -11.10 -3.00
C LEU A 380 17.98 -11.33 -4.49
N GLY A 381 18.34 -12.52 -5.01
CA GLY A 381 18.09 -12.85 -6.42
C GLY A 381 16.63 -12.95 -6.82
N ASN A 382 15.69 -13.09 -5.89
CA ASN A 382 14.26 -13.05 -6.20
C ASN A 382 13.75 -11.62 -6.40
N ASN A 383 14.42 -10.64 -5.81
CA ASN A 383 13.96 -9.25 -5.79
C ASN A 383 14.73 -8.37 -6.80
N GLU A 384 15.84 -8.87 -7.37
CA GLU A 384 16.68 -8.12 -8.31
C GLU A 384 15.88 -7.67 -9.54
N PHE A 385 15.03 -8.53 -10.06
CA PHE A 385 14.15 -8.23 -11.20
C PHE A 385 13.05 -7.20 -10.84
N CYS A 386 12.47 -7.29 -9.65
CA CYS A 386 11.45 -6.35 -9.19
C CYS A 386 12.02 -4.96 -8.89
N LEU A 387 13.23 -4.87 -8.36
CA LEU A 387 13.90 -3.59 -8.11
C LEU A 387 14.25 -2.86 -9.43
N LEU A 388 14.60 -3.61 -10.49
CA LEU A 388 14.82 -3.05 -11.82
C LEU A 388 13.51 -2.62 -12.49
N TYR A 389 12.42 -3.36 -12.30
CA TYR A 389 11.12 -3.06 -12.92
C TYR A 389 10.36 -1.92 -12.23
N THR A 390 10.54 -1.71 -10.93
CA THR A 390 9.88 -0.60 -10.22
C THR A 390 10.51 0.75 -10.51
N SER A 391 11.77 0.80 -10.98
CA SER A 391 12.37 2.04 -11.48
C SER A 391 11.84 2.45 -12.86
N ASP A 392 11.36 1.49 -13.68
CA ASP A 392 10.81 1.76 -15.01
C ASP A 392 9.26 1.89 -15.01
N ALA A 393 8.56 1.38 -14.00
CA ALA A 393 7.10 1.44 -13.91
C ALA A 393 6.58 2.78 -13.31
N ALA A 394 7.47 3.68 -12.90
CA ALA A 394 7.10 5.05 -12.53
C ALA A 394 6.89 5.95 -13.78
N ASP A 395 7.17 5.43 -14.99
CA ASP A 395 7.07 6.17 -16.26
C ASP A 395 5.84 5.77 -17.13
N GLU A 396 4.88 4.98 -16.60
CA GLU A 396 3.62 4.67 -17.31
C GLU A 396 2.38 5.11 -16.51
#